data_55695549a113be4f1cd4d5bbc153ba4e
#
_entry.id   55695549a113be4f1cd4d5bbc153ba4e
#
_cell.length_a   1.000
_cell.length_b   1.000
_cell.length_c   1.000
_cell.angle_alpha   90.00
_cell.angle_beta   90.00
_cell.angle_gamma   90.00
#
_symmetry.space_group_name_H-M   'P 1'
#
loop_
_entity.id
_entity.type
_entity.pdbx_description
1 polymer ?
#
loop_
_entity_poly.entity_id
_entity_poly.type
_entity_poly.pdbx_seq_one_letter_code
_entity_poly.pdbx_strand_id
1 'polypeptide(L)' 'MAENPFVEKIASLKAGEISELIVEQNEFFQFRDAWISLPDRVEIVGEAGLNGRIIYRYQKEEE' A
#
# COMPACT_ATOMS: atom_id res chain seq x y z
N MET A 1 -7.28 -21.40 0.08
CA MET A 1 -7.17 -20.26 0.92
C MET A 1 -6.59 -19.08 0.17
N ALA A 2 -7.32 -18.03 0.11
CA ALA A 2 -6.90 -16.89 -0.67
C ALA A 2 -6.04 -15.97 0.17
N GLU A 3 -4.90 -15.64 -0.34
CA GLU A 3 -4.06 -14.66 0.30
C GLU A 3 -4.36 -13.29 -0.26
N ASN A 4 -4.23 -12.31 0.58
CA ASN A 4 -4.42 -10.94 0.15
C ASN A 4 -3.22 -10.54 -0.70
N PRO A 5 -3.43 -10.26 -2.00
CA PRO A 5 -2.31 -9.93 -2.88
C PRO A 5 -1.59 -8.67 -2.47
N PHE A 6 -2.24 -7.81 -1.72
CA PHE A 6 -1.60 -6.56 -1.33
C PHE A 6 -0.58 -6.76 -0.23
N VAL A 7 -0.63 -7.87 0.48
CA VAL A 7 0.41 -8.17 1.46
C VAL A 7 1.77 -8.22 0.78
N GLU A 8 1.83 -8.91 -0.35
CA GLU A 8 3.08 -9.01 -1.08
C GLU A 8 3.45 -7.69 -1.75
N LYS A 9 2.45 -6.98 -2.25
CA LYS A 9 2.71 -5.71 -2.90
C LYS A 9 3.24 -4.69 -1.91
N ILE A 10 2.68 -4.68 -0.72
CA ILE A 10 3.17 -3.77 0.30
C ILE A 10 4.58 -4.15 0.72
N ALA A 11 4.86 -5.44 0.79
CA ALA A 11 6.20 -5.89 1.13
C ALA A 11 7.22 -5.41 0.10
N SER A 12 6.85 -5.48 -1.18
CA SER A 12 7.73 -4.99 -2.24
C SER A 12 7.92 -3.48 -2.12
N LEU A 13 6.87 -2.78 -1.75
CA LEU A 13 6.97 -1.34 -1.58
C LEU A 13 7.92 -1.00 -0.44
N LYS A 14 7.82 -1.72 0.66
CA LYS A 14 8.67 -1.48 1.81
C LYS A 14 10.11 -1.86 1.52
N ALA A 15 10.31 -2.88 0.70
CA ALA A 15 11.65 -3.32 0.35
C ALA A 15 12.30 -2.42 -0.68
N GLY A 16 11.54 -1.53 -1.28
CA GLY A 16 12.09 -0.63 -2.28
C GLY A 16 12.10 -1.22 -3.67
N GLU A 17 11.45 -2.35 -3.87
CA GLU A 17 11.39 -2.97 -5.18
C GLU A 17 10.48 -2.20 -6.11
N ILE A 18 9.46 -1.56 -5.55
CA ILE A 18 8.60 -0.68 -6.32
C ILE A 18 8.58 0.67 -5.60
N SER A 19 8.44 1.73 -6.36
CA SER A 19 8.46 3.05 -5.77
C SER A 19 7.08 3.52 -5.35
N GLU A 20 6.03 2.92 -5.90
CA GLU A 20 4.69 3.29 -5.53
C GLU A 20 3.77 2.12 -5.80
N LEU A 21 2.64 2.12 -5.12
CA LEU A 21 1.65 1.08 -5.24
C LEU A 21 0.31 1.73 -5.57
N ILE A 22 -0.26 1.34 -6.70
CA ILE A 22 -1.51 1.93 -7.14
C ILE A 22 -2.65 0.99 -6.79
N VAL A 23 -3.64 1.52 -6.08
CA VAL A 23 -4.78 0.75 -5.62
C VAL A 23 -6.03 1.31 -6.29
N GLU A 24 -6.74 0.44 -7.00
CA GLU A 24 -7.96 0.85 -7.64
C GLU A 24 -9.08 1.00 -6.63
N GLN A 25 -10.11 1.73 -7.03
CA GLN A 25 -11.21 2.01 -6.13
C GLN A 25 -11.86 0.72 -5.62
N ASN A 26 -12.02 -0.25 -6.48
CA ASN A 26 -12.67 -1.50 -6.10
C ASN A 26 -11.75 -2.43 -5.34
N GLU A 27 -10.49 -2.04 -5.20
CA GLU A 27 -9.52 -2.84 -4.44
C GLU A 27 -9.17 -2.22 -3.11
N PHE A 28 -9.79 -1.10 -2.81
CA PHE A 28 -9.40 -0.34 -1.64
C PHE A 28 -9.60 -1.13 -0.35
N PHE A 29 -10.73 -1.84 -0.25
CA PHE A 29 -11.00 -2.58 0.98
C PHE A 29 -10.01 -3.71 1.17
N GLN A 30 -9.63 -4.35 0.09
CA GLN A 30 -8.67 -5.42 0.17
C GLN A 30 -7.30 -4.91 0.57
N PHE A 31 -6.91 -3.77 0.02
CA PHE A 31 -5.66 -3.15 0.41
C PHE A 31 -5.70 -2.74 1.88
N ARG A 32 -6.81 -2.19 2.30
CA ARG A 32 -6.93 -1.71 3.68
C ARG A 32 -6.79 -2.85 4.67
N ASP A 33 -7.33 -4.03 4.33
CA ASP A 33 -7.19 -5.18 5.21
C ASP A 33 -5.73 -5.56 5.40
N ALA A 34 -4.97 -5.52 4.34
CA ALA A 34 -3.55 -5.83 4.43
C ALA A 34 -2.79 -4.73 5.16
N TRP A 35 -3.16 -3.50 4.87
CA TRP A 35 -2.45 -2.34 5.42
C TRP A 35 -2.65 -2.22 6.93
N ILE A 36 -3.88 -2.45 7.39
CA ILE A 36 -4.21 -2.19 8.78
C ILE A 36 -3.52 -3.16 9.73
N SER A 37 -3.11 -4.31 9.23
CA SER A 37 -2.44 -5.28 10.06
C SER A 37 -0.93 -5.05 10.15
N LEU A 38 -0.43 -4.04 9.47
CA LEU A 38 1.00 -3.76 9.48
C LEU A 38 1.37 -2.94 10.70
N PRO A 39 2.51 -3.26 11.33
CA PRO A 39 2.95 -2.47 12.48
C PRO A 39 3.45 -1.08 12.09
N ASP A 40 3.95 -0.93 10.89
CA ASP A 40 4.51 0.34 10.43
C ASP A 40 3.63 0.99 9.37
N ARG A 41 2.32 0.80 9.49
CA ARG A 41 1.41 1.33 8.47
C ARG A 41 1.43 2.84 8.37
N VAL A 42 1.86 3.51 9.42
CA VAL A 42 1.89 4.98 9.40
C VAL A 42 2.91 5.50 8.42
N GLU A 43 3.84 4.67 8.00
CA GLU A 43 4.87 5.09 7.06
C GLU A 43 4.41 4.96 5.61
N ILE A 44 3.24 4.40 5.41
CA ILE A 44 2.68 4.28 4.07
C ILE A 44 1.73 5.44 3.85
N VAL A 45 2.07 6.27 2.88
CA VAL A 45 1.33 7.50 2.61
C VAL A 45 0.52 7.33 1.34
N GLY A 46 -0.76 7.66 1.41
CA GLY A 46 -1.64 7.54 0.27
C GLY A 46 -1.97 8.89 -0.32
N GLU A 47 -2.00 8.96 -1.63
CA GLU A 47 -2.38 10.15 -2.36
C GLU A 47 -3.50 9.82 -3.31
N ALA A 48 -4.50 10.69 -3.36
CA ALA A 48 -5.60 10.49 -4.29
C ALA A 48 -5.12 10.73 -5.71
N GLY A 49 -5.44 9.79 -6.57
CA GLY A 49 -5.11 9.93 -7.97
C GLY A 49 -6.37 10.17 -8.79
N LEU A 50 -6.22 10.00 -10.09
CA LEU A 50 -7.34 10.17 -10.99
C LEU A 50 -8.20 8.91 -11.00
N ASN A 51 -9.48 9.09 -11.30
CA ASN A 51 -10.41 7.98 -11.50
C ASN A 51 -10.57 7.10 -10.27
N GLY A 52 -10.46 7.68 -9.09
CA GLY A 52 -10.67 6.93 -7.87
C GLY A 52 -9.51 6.06 -7.45
N ARG A 53 -8.39 6.20 -8.11
CA ARG A 53 -7.20 5.46 -7.72
C ARG A 53 -6.51 6.15 -6.57
N ILE A 54 -5.81 5.36 -5.78
CA ILE A 54 -5.00 5.89 -4.69
C ILE A 54 -3.59 5.38 -4.88
N ILE A 55 -2.63 6.28 -4.81
CA ILE A 55 -1.24 5.93 -5.00
C ILE A 55 -0.57 5.94 -3.64
N TYR A 56 -0.06 4.79 -3.24
CA TYR A 56 0.59 4.65 -1.95
C TYR A 56 2.09 4.61 -2.12
N ARG A 57 2.78 5.26 -1.22
CA ARG A 57 4.23 5.27 -1.19
C ARG A 57 4.70 4.97 0.22
N TYR A 58 5.82 4.30 0.30
CA TYR A 58 6.42 3.99 1.58
C TYR A 58 7.41 5.10 1.90
N GLN A 59 7.12 5.81 2.95
CA GLN A 59 7.95 6.94 3.32
C GLN A 59 8.66 6.63 4.60
N LYS A 60 9.90 6.20 4.44
CA LYS A 60 10.69 5.84 5.59
C LYS A 60 11.28 7.08 6.21
N GLU A 61 11.09 7.20 7.49
CA GLU A 61 11.64 8.33 8.20
C GLU A 61 13.11 8.13 8.41
N GLU A 62 13.88 9.06 7.93
CA GLU A 62 15.33 8.98 8.07
C GLU A 62 15.81 10.12 8.91
N GLU A 63 16.70 9.82 9.77
CA GLU A 63 17.26 10.84 10.65
C GLU A 63 18.53 11.39 10.19
#